data_643fe82f501873358cd85a24b8f0e732
#
_entry.id   643fe82f501873358cd85a24b8f0e732
#
_cell.length_a   1.000
_cell.length_b   1.000
_cell.length_c   1.000
_cell.angle_alpha   90.00
_cell.angle_beta   90.00
_cell.angle_gamma   90.00
#
_symmetry.space_group_name_H-M   'P 1'
#
loop_
_entity.id
_entity.type
_entity.pdbx_description
1 polymer ?
#
loop_
_entity_poly.entity_id
_entity_poly.type
_entity_poly.pdbx_seq_one_letter_code
_entity_poly.pdbx_strand_id
1 'polypeptide(L)'
;MVNIAKLAYIAVSSRDPGALHKLLSECLQLKNFKINTPDGAIDAYGIGDTALAVFPAGSTFLSKDKRGVDHLAFATQNVHETASLFLSDGKHSIGINGREQVQIPEKLTQGVSSRLTSVANLRGSRTKFVERMDHIGIASNSNILAESIFAEKLGLPVESRQTDVEVKVAMESFTSDKYGVIYKTRPPETMGGLRVSFITIGDTELEFLENFNNQHSAEIAHGTPGNTKQDQGAITKYVDKYGPGLHHLAFKTPDINQTLMHLEKHDFKLIDSVGREGSRRSLIGFIHPSSTGGVLIHFVEREEITNA
;
A
#
# COMPACT_ATOMS: atom_id res chain seq x y z
N MET A 1 15.33 -8.67 -21.47
CA MET A 1 14.97 -8.21 -20.12
C MET A 1 13.58 -7.62 -20.20
N VAL A 2 12.68 -8.12 -19.35
CA VAL A 2 11.33 -7.59 -19.24
C VAL A 2 11.40 -6.14 -18.76
N ASN A 3 10.67 -5.24 -19.42
CA ASN A 3 10.65 -3.83 -19.05
C ASN A 3 9.23 -3.45 -18.59
N ILE A 4 9.05 -3.41 -17.27
CA ILE A 4 7.86 -2.82 -16.64
C ILE A 4 8.18 -1.37 -16.33
N ALA A 5 7.55 -0.46 -17.07
CA ALA A 5 7.88 0.96 -16.97
C ALA A 5 7.17 1.65 -15.80
N LYS A 6 5.90 1.27 -15.51
CA LYS A 6 5.05 1.89 -14.48
C LYS A 6 3.80 1.06 -14.20
N LEU A 7 3.01 1.48 -13.23
CA LEU A 7 1.62 1.05 -13.13
C LEU A 7 0.77 1.78 -14.17
N ALA A 8 0.08 1.02 -15.02
CA ALA A 8 -0.88 1.58 -15.96
C ALA A 8 -2.09 2.17 -15.21
N TYR A 9 -2.58 1.42 -14.23
CA TYR A 9 -3.63 1.85 -13.31
C TYR A 9 -3.65 0.95 -12.07
N ILE A 10 -4.32 1.45 -11.04
CA ILE A 10 -4.65 0.74 -9.81
C ILE A 10 -6.17 0.62 -9.76
N ALA A 11 -6.70 -0.59 -9.66
CA ALA A 11 -8.14 -0.82 -9.53
C ALA A 11 -8.56 -0.88 -8.07
N VAL A 12 -9.61 -0.17 -7.73
CA VAL A 12 -10.23 -0.24 -6.40
C VAL A 12 -11.70 -0.65 -6.51
N SER A 13 -12.11 -1.51 -5.59
CA SER A 13 -13.49 -1.92 -5.38
C SER A 13 -14.10 -1.12 -4.25
N SER A 14 -15.14 -0.34 -4.53
CA SER A 14 -15.82 0.49 -3.52
C SER A 14 -17.31 0.15 -3.41
N ARG A 15 -17.81 0.11 -2.17
CA ARG A 15 -19.25 0.06 -1.90
C ARG A 15 -19.93 1.40 -2.12
N ASP A 16 -19.16 2.47 -2.06
CA ASP A 16 -19.62 3.83 -2.25
C ASP A 16 -18.64 4.57 -3.17
N PRO A 17 -18.76 4.38 -4.49
CA PRO A 17 -17.95 5.12 -5.46
C PRO A 17 -18.16 6.64 -5.36
N GLY A 18 -19.32 7.10 -4.89
CA GLY A 18 -19.61 8.52 -4.68
C GLY A 18 -18.74 9.13 -3.56
N ALA A 19 -18.53 8.41 -2.47
CA ALA A 19 -17.61 8.84 -1.41
C ALA A 19 -16.17 8.98 -1.90
N LEU A 20 -15.69 8.04 -2.75
CA LEU A 20 -14.39 8.17 -3.40
C LEU A 20 -14.35 9.32 -4.39
N HIS A 21 -15.42 9.58 -5.15
CA HIS A 21 -15.50 10.75 -6.02
C HIS A 21 -15.39 12.05 -5.24
N LYS A 22 -16.16 12.18 -4.15
CA LYS A 22 -16.07 13.33 -3.23
C LYS A 22 -14.62 13.54 -2.74
N LEU A 23 -13.96 12.46 -2.27
CA LEU A 23 -12.57 12.52 -1.83
C LEU A 23 -11.64 12.97 -2.96
N LEU A 24 -11.61 12.20 -4.05
CA LEU A 24 -10.58 12.32 -5.06
C LEU A 24 -10.75 13.58 -5.94
N SER A 25 -11.99 13.89 -6.36
CA SER A 25 -12.27 15.00 -7.26
C SER A 25 -12.59 16.29 -6.54
N GLU A 26 -13.50 16.27 -5.55
CA GLU A 26 -13.94 17.49 -4.92
C GLU A 26 -12.97 18.01 -3.86
N CYS A 27 -12.48 17.12 -2.97
CA CYS A 27 -11.58 17.52 -1.90
C CYS A 27 -10.12 17.59 -2.36
N LEU A 28 -9.61 16.53 -2.97
CA LEU A 28 -8.21 16.46 -3.40
C LEU A 28 -7.95 17.09 -4.78
N GLN A 29 -9.00 17.47 -5.50
CA GLN A 29 -8.95 18.17 -6.79
C GLN A 29 -8.22 17.36 -7.90
N LEU A 30 -8.21 16.02 -7.79
CA LEU A 30 -7.63 15.16 -8.80
C LEU A 30 -8.51 15.17 -10.06
N LYS A 31 -7.84 15.15 -11.21
CA LYS A 31 -8.53 15.16 -12.50
C LYS A 31 -9.23 13.84 -12.76
N ASN A 32 -10.53 13.90 -12.92
CA ASN A 32 -11.38 12.76 -13.26
C ASN A 32 -11.49 12.62 -14.79
N PHE A 33 -11.63 11.38 -15.26
CA PHE A 33 -11.94 11.03 -16.64
C PHE A 33 -12.58 9.64 -16.69
N LYS A 34 -13.29 9.35 -17.81
CA LYS A 34 -13.89 8.03 -18.03
C LYS A 34 -12.90 7.09 -18.71
N ILE A 35 -12.90 5.83 -18.28
CA ILE A 35 -12.26 4.73 -18.98
C ILE A 35 -13.31 3.66 -19.30
N ASN A 36 -13.17 3.04 -20.47
CA ASN A 36 -14.06 1.97 -20.89
C ASN A 36 -13.53 0.63 -20.37
N THR A 37 -14.41 -0.19 -19.84
CA THR A 37 -14.15 -1.57 -19.45
C THR A 37 -15.12 -2.49 -20.19
N PRO A 38 -14.93 -3.81 -20.21
CA PRO A 38 -15.92 -4.74 -20.74
C PRO A 38 -17.31 -4.61 -20.09
N ASP A 39 -17.37 -4.16 -18.83
CA ASP A 39 -18.63 -3.96 -18.08
C ASP A 39 -19.24 -2.55 -18.27
N GLY A 40 -18.60 -1.67 -19.04
CA GLY A 40 -19.03 -0.29 -19.24
C GLY A 40 -18.00 0.75 -18.83
N ALA A 41 -18.39 2.03 -18.89
CA ALA A 41 -17.51 3.13 -18.53
C ALA A 41 -17.50 3.38 -17.02
N ILE A 42 -16.30 3.54 -16.45
CA ILE A 42 -16.09 3.86 -15.03
C ILE A 42 -15.29 5.15 -14.87
N ASP A 43 -15.29 5.69 -13.64
CA ASP A 43 -14.49 6.85 -13.30
C ASP A 43 -13.04 6.44 -12.98
N ALA A 44 -12.10 7.23 -13.47
CA ALA A 44 -10.70 7.13 -13.13
C ALA A 44 -10.12 8.50 -12.76
N TYR A 45 -9.14 8.51 -11.88
CA TYR A 45 -8.52 9.70 -11.34
C TYR A 45 -7.01 9.62 -11.55
N GLY A 46 -6.45 10.61 -12.25
CA GLY A 46 -5.02 10.66 -12.49
C GLY A 46 -4.25 11.04 -11.23
N ILE A 47 -3.21 10.29 -10.90
CA ILE A 47 -2.35 10.55 -9.73
C ILE A 47 -0.89 10.30 -10.15
N GLY A 48 -0.08 11.37 -10.20
CA GLY A 48 1.30 11.23 -10.70
C GLY A 48 1.34 10.60 -12.09
N ASP A 49 2.10 9.54 -12.27
CA ASP A 49 2.25 8.81 -13.54
C ASP A 49 1.27 7.64 -13.71
N THR A 50 0.35 7.44 -12.76
CA THR A 50 -0.66 6.37 -12.79
C THR A 50 -2.08 6.92 -12.69
N ALA A 51 -3.07 6.05 -12.61
CA ALA A 51 -4.46 6.40 -12.38
C ALA A 51 -5.12 5.43 -11.41
N LEU A 52 -6.03 5.93 -10.61
CA LEU A 52 -6.90 5.13 -9.76
C LEU A 52 -8.22 4.89 -10.50
N ALA A 53 -8.51 3.65 -10.86
CA ALA A 53 -9.74 3.23 -11.51
C ALA A 53 -10.74 2.75 -10.45
N VAL A 54 -11.89 3.42 -10.34
CA VAL A 54 -12.87 3.17 -9.28
C VAL A 54 -14.03 2.33 -9.82
N PHE A 55 -14.14 1.12 -9.31
CA PHE A 55 -15.18 0.18 -9.66
C PHE A 55 -16.22 0.07 -8.54
N PRO A 56 -17.51 -0.04 -8.86
CA PRO A 56 -18.49 -0.46 -7.87
C PRO A 56 -18.20 -1.89 -7.42
N ALA A 57 -18.46 -2.18 -6.15
CA ALA A 57 -18.34 -3.55 -5.64
C ALA A 57 -19.24 -4.50 -6.43
N GLY A 58 -18.73 -5.69 -6.77
CA GLY A 58 -19.46 -6.67 -7.59
C GLY A 58 -19.30 -6.51 -9.11
N SER A 59 -18.47 -5.57 -9.60
CA SER A 59 -18.11 -5.52 -11.03
C SER A 59 -17.43 -6.82 -11.45
N THR A 60 -17.85 -7.38 -12.59
CA THR A 60 -17.28 -8.63 -13.13
C THR A 60 -15.84 -8.45 -13.62
N PHE A 61 -15.43 -7.22 -13.85
CA PHE A 61 -14.06 -6.89 -14.21
C PHE A 61 -13.08 -7.06 -13.04
N LEU A 62 -13.56 -7.02 -11.80
CA LEU A 62 -12.72 -7.18 -10.61
C LEU A 62 -12.29 -8.65 -10.43
N SER A 63 -11.15 -8.84 -9.79
CA SER A 63 -10.58 -10.18 -9.55
C SER A 63 -11.32 -10.93 -8.45
N LYS A 64 -11.90 -10.21 -7.48
CA LYS A 64 -12.60 -10.75 -6.30
C LYS A 64 -13.73 -9.83 -5.87
N ASP A 65 -14.73 -10.39 -5.19
CA ASP A 65 -15.71 -9.62 -4.41
C ASP A 65 -15.05 -9.10 -3.11
N LYS A 66 -14.01 -8.30 -3.29
CA LYS A 66 -13.19 -7.72 -2.24
C LYS A 66 -13.31 -6.20 -2.30
N ARG A 67 -13.34 -5.57 -1.13
CA ARG A 67 -13.29 -4.11 -1.00
C ARG A 67 -11.86 -3.66 -0.83
N GLY A 68 -11.59 -2.46 -1.28
CA GLY A 68 -10.26 -1.87 -1.19
C GLY A 68 -9.51 -2.00 -2.51
N VAL A 69 -8.20 -2.15 -2.44
CA VAL A 69 -7.38 -2.33 -3.64
C VAL A 69 -7.62 -3.72 -4.21
N ASP A 70 -8.08 -3.79 -5.44
CA ASP A 70 -8.41 -5.06 -6.11
C ASP A 70 -7.21 -5.63 -6.87
N HIS A 71 -6.67 -4.85 -7.82
CA HIS A 71 -5.51 -5.28 -8.60
C HIS A 71 -4.64 -4.13 -9.08
N LEU A 72 -3.41 -4.45 -9.37
CA LEU A 72 -2.43 -3.58 -10.00
C LEU A 72 -2.26 -3.97 -11.47
N ALA A 73 -2.31 -3.00 -12.36
CA ALA A 73 -2.04 -3.20 -13.78
C ALA A 73 -0.64 -2.71 -14.13
N PHE A 74 0.26 -3.64 -14.40
CA PHE A 74 1.65 -3.38 -14.74
C PHE A 74 1.77 -3.11 -16.24
N ALA A 75 2.28 -1.93 -16.60
CA ALA A 75 2.51 -1.55 -17.99
C ALA A 75 3.81 -2.18 -18.51
N THR A 76 3.71 -3.00 -19.54
CA THR A 76 4.86 -3.63 -20.20
C THR A 76 4.81 -3.42 -21.71
N GLN A 77 5.97 -3.39 -22.34
CA GLN A 77 6.07 -3.30 -23.81
C GLN A 77 5.65 -4.61 -24.51
N ASN A 78 5.87 -5.75 -23.84
CA ASN A 78 5.52 -7.06 -24.37
C ASN A 78 4.78 -7.87 -23.30
N VAL A 79 3.46 -7.88 -23.41
CA VAL A 79 2.57 -8.58 -22.45
C VAL A 79 2.84 -10.09 -22.44
N HIS A 80 3.03 -10.70 -23.61
CA HIS A 80 3.28 -12.14 -23.74
C HIS A 80 4.62 -12.55 -23.11
N GLU A 81 5.69 -11.86 -23.44
CA GLU A 81 7.02 -12.14 -22.89
C GLU A 81 7.03 -11.98 -21.37
N THR A 82 6.39 -10.92 -20.85
CA THR A 82 6.31 -10.72 -19.41
C THR A 82 5.46 -11.81 -18.74
N ALA A 83 4.34 -12.21 -19.35
CA ALA A 83 3.48 -13.26 -18.83
C ALA A 83 4.18 -14.62 -18.79
N SER A 84 5.04 -14.93 -19.77
CA SER A 84 5.77 -16.20 -19.85
C SER A 84 6.73 -16.42 -18.68
N LEU A 85 7.11 -15.39 -17.95
CA LEU A 85 7.84 -15.52 -16.69
C LEU A 85 7.04 -16.26 -15.60
N PHE A 86 5.70 -16.23 -15.69
CA PHE A 86 4.80 -16.80 -14.68
C PHE A 86 3.99 -17.97 -15.18
N LEU A 87 3.66 -17.99 -16.46
CA LEU A 87 2.67 -18.88 -17.06
C LEU A 87 3.22 -19.49 -18.35
N SER A 88 3.03 -20.80 -18.51
CA SER A 88 3.32 -21.47 -19.77
C SER A 88 2.30 -21.12 -20.88
N ASP A 89 1.07 -20.79 -20.48
CA ASP A 89 -0.01 -20.37 -21.38
C ASP A 89 -0.89 -19.34 -20.63
N GLY A 90 -0.66 -18.05 -20.92
CA GLY A 90 -1.40 -16.94 -20.31
C GLY A 90 -2.71 -16.70 -21.02
N LYS A 91 -3.85 -16.82 -20.33
CA LYS A 91 -5.14 -16.41 -20.90
C LYS A 91 -5.19 -14.91 -21.12
N HIS A 92 -5.30 -14.53 -22.38
CA HIS A 92 -5.52 -13.17 -22.80
C HIS A 92 -6.98 -12.77 -22.61
N SER A 93 -7.18 -11.53 -22.19
CA SER A 93 -8.50 -10.91 -22.06
C SER A 93 -8.45 -9.46 -22.50
N ILE A 94 -9.61 -8.87 -22.65
CA ILE A 94 -9.72 -7.43 -22.96
C ILE A 94 -9.76 -6.66 -21.65
N GLY A 95 -8.82 -5.74 -21.50
CA GLY A 95 -8.69 -4.84 -20.36
C GLY A 95 -9.36 -3.48 -20.63
N ILE A 96 -8.93 -2.49 -19.88
CA ILE A 96 -9.42 -1.12 -20.02
C ILE A 96 -9.12 -0.56 -21.42
N ASN A 97 -10.05 0.24 -21.95
CA ASN A 97 -9.97 0.88 -23.25
C ASN A 97 -9.63 -0.11 -24.41
N GLY A 98 -10.13 -1.35 -24.31
CA GLY A 98 -9.93 -2.38 -25.33
C GLY A 98 -8.51 -2.94 -25.40
N ARG A 99 -7.65 -2.65 -24.43
CA ARG A 99 -6.27 -3.13 -24.43
C ARG A 99 -6.18 -4.59 -24.02
N GLU A 100 -5.22 -5.27 -24.59
CA GLU A 100 -4.88 -6.61 -24.17
C GLU A 100 -4.37 -6.62 -22.74
N GLN A 101 -4.78 -7.64 -21.98
CA GLN A 101 -4.25 -7.91 -20.65
C GLN A 101 -4.11 -9.42 -20.38
N VAL A 102 -3.18 -9.74 -19.49
CA VAL A 102 -3.01 -11.09 -18.93
C VAL A 102 -3.05 -10.97 -17.40
N GLN A 103 -3.92 -11.77 -16.78
CA GLN A 103 -3.98 -11.86 -15.33
C GLN A 103 -2.96 -12.88 -14.82
N ILE A 104 -2.14 -12.48 -13.87
CA ILE A 104 -1.22 -13.37 -13.15
C ILE A 104 -1.91 -13.85 -11.87
N PRO A 105 -1.99 -15.17 -11.63
CA PRO A 105 -2.58 -15.72 -10.42
C PRO A 105 -1.86 -15.21 -9.15
N GLU A 106 -2.61 -14.76 -8.16
CA GLU A 106 -2.09 -14.18 -6.90
C GLU A 106 -1.09 -15.09 -6.18
N LYS A 107 -1.26 -16.42 -6.26
CA LYS A 107 -0.32 -17.38 -5.69
C LYS A 107 1.10 -17.30 -6.27
N LEU A 108 1.24 -16.72 -7.46
CA LEU A 108 2.53 -16.53 -8.13
C LEU A 108 3.13 -15.14 -7.86
N THR A 109 2.41 -14.27 -7.15
CA THR A 109 2.76 -12.87 -6.89
C THR A 109 2.58 -12.49 -5.41
N GLN A 110 2.77 -13.43 -4.49
CA GLN A 110 2.65 -13.19 -3.04
C GLN A 110 1.33 -12.51 -2.65
N GLY A 111 0.21 -12.93 -3.27
CA GLY A 111 -1.11 -12.38 -3.00
C GLY A 111 -1.41 -11.05 -3.69
N VAL A 112 -0.47 -10.48 -4.43
CA VAL A 112 -0.70 -9.26 -5.22
C VAL A 112 -1.48 -9.62 -6.47
N SER A 113 -2.75 -9.24 -6.52
CA SER A 113 -3.56 -9.37 -7.74
C SER A 113 -2.96 -8.52 -8.83
N SER A 114 -2.42 -9.16 -9.87
CA SER A 114 -1.59 -8.50 -10.89
C SER A 114 -2.15 -8.74 -12.29
N ARG A 115 -2.19 -7.67 -13.09
CA ARG A 115 -2.50 -7.74 -14.51
C ARG A 115 -1.35 -7.12 -15.30
N LEU A 116 -0.93 -7.79 -16.34
CA LEU A 116 0.01 -7.25 -17.32
C LEU A 116 -0.79 -6.64 -18.46
N THR A 117 -0.46 -5.44 -18.85
CA THR A 117 -1.14 -4.74 -19.96
C THR A 117 -0.14 -3.92 -20.77
N SER A 118 -0.48 -3.62 -22.02
CA SER A 118 0.33 -2.69 -22.81
C SER A 118 0.31 -1.29 -22.19
N VAL A 119 1.37 -0.53 -22.42
CA VAL A 119 1.52 0.84 -21.90
C VAL A 119 0.27 1.67 -22.19
N ALA A 120 -0.38 2.16 -21.16
CA ALA A 120 -1.51 3.05 -21.24
C ALA A 120 -1.09 4.44 -20.75
N ASN A 121 -1.18 5.44 -21.61
CA ASN A 121 -0.98 6.83 -21.22
C ASN A 121 -2.28 7.37 -20.63
N LEU A 122 -2.60 6.97 -19.41
CA LEU A 122 -3.65 7.60 -18.61
C LEU A 122 -3.11 8.91 -18.07
N ARG A 123 -3.96 9.93 -18.07
CA ARG A 123 -3.53 11.28 -17.68
C ARG A 123 -3.35 11.36 -16.18
N GLY A 124 -2.11 11.40 -15.73
CA GLY A 124 -1.77 11.75 -14.36
C GLY A 124 -2.12 13.20 -14.02
N SER A 125 -2.28 13.51 -12.74
CA SER A 125 -2.44 14.87 -12.25
C SER A 125 -1.71 15.05 -10.92
N ARG A 126 -1.34 16.30 -10.65
CA ARG A 126 -0.81 16.76 -9.37
C ARG A 126 -1.69 17.89 -8.88
N THR A 127 -1.88 17.97 -7.58
CA THR A 127 -2.66 19.03 -6.94
C THR A 127 -1.90 19.59 -5.75
N LYS A 128 -2.44 20.60 -5.11
CA LYS A 128 -1.85 21.13 -3.87
C LYS A 128 -1.95 20.15 -2.68
N PHE A 129 -2.77 19.10 -2.78
CA PHE A 129 -2.96 18.10 -1.73
C PHE A 129 -2.30 16.76 -2.06
N VAL A 130 -2.10 16.46 -3.36
CA VAL A 130 -1.55 15.18 -3.81
C VAL A 130 -0.53 15.42 -4.91
N GLU A 131 0.69 15.01 -4.67
CA GLU A 131 1.77 15.08 -5.66
C GLU A 131 1.78 13.86 -6.57
N ARG A 132 1.67 12.65 -6.00
CA ARG A 132 1.69 11.36 -6.69
C ARG A 132 1.13 10.25 -5.80
N MET A 133 1.01 9.06 -6.35
CA MET A 133 0.92 7.84 -5.55
C MET A 133 2.29 7.63 -4.90
N ASP A 134 2.36 7.62 -3.56
CA ASP A 134 3.62 7.35 -2.86
C ASP A 134 3.93 5.85 -2.91
N HIS A 135 3.02 5.05 -2.37
CA HIS A 135 3.14 3.60 -2.41
C HIS A 135 1.79 2.88 -2.36
N ILE A 136 1.83 1.61 -2.67
CA ILE A 136 0.76 0.66 -2.43
C ILE A 136 1.23 -0.29 -1.34
N GLY A 137 0.56 -0.27 -0.18
CA GLY A 137 0.85 -1.17 0.92
C GLY A 137 0.32 -2.57 0.67
N ILE A 138 1.16 -3.56 0.89
CA ILE A 138 0.91 -4.98 0.66
C ILE A 138 1.20 -5.73 1.95
N ALA A 139 0.18 -6.33 2.53
CA ALA A 139 0.37 -7.23 3.66
C ALA A 139 1.06 -8.51 3.18
N SER A 140 2.24 -8.80 3.71
CA SER A 140 3.13 -9.86 3.25
C SER A 140 3.37 -10.89 4.36
N ASN A 141 3.57 -12.13 3.97
CA ASN A 141 4.05 -13.18 4.86
C ASN A 141 5.53 -13.54 4.60
N SER A 142 6.13 -12.98 3.55
CA SER A 142 7.56 -13.14 3.24
C SER A 142 8.04 -12.07 2.25
N ASN A 143 8.74 -11.07 2.75
CA ASN A 143 9.35 -10.04 1.90
C ASN A 143 10.47 -10.59 1.02
N ILE A 144 11.16 -11.64 1.45
CA ILE A 144 12.18 -12.33 0.64
C ILE A 144 11.53 -12.92 -0.63
N LEU A 145 10.39 -13.59 -0.51
CA LEU A 145 9.68 -14.12 -1.67
C LEU A 145 9.08 -13.01 -2.54
N ALA A 146 8.61 -11.93 -1.94
CA ALA A 146 8.14 -10.77 -2.71
C ALA A 146 9.27 -10.15 -3.55
N GLU A 147 10.45 -9.95 -2.95
CA GLU A 147 11.63 -9.44 -3.67
C GLU A 147 12.09 -10.39 -4.78
N SER A 148 12.09 -11.71 -4.57
CA SER A 148 12.44 -12.66 -5.62
C SER A 148 11.49 -12.59 -6.84
N ILE A 149 10.25 -12.19 -6.63
CA ILE A 149 9.26 -12.04 -7.71
C ILE A 149 9.37 -10.67 -8.36
N PHE A 150 9.26 -9.60 -7.56
CA PHE A 150 9.15 -8.25 -8.11
C PHE A 150 10.51 -7.65 -8.47
N ALA A 151 11.55 -7.90 -7.69
CA ALA A 151 12.87 -7.40 -7.99
C ALA A 151 13.68 -8.34 -8.91
N GLU A 152 13.82 -9.61 -8.56
CA GLU A 152 14.69 -10.51 -9.35
C GLU A 152 14.03 -10.96 -10.65
N LYS A 153 12.77 -11.42 -10.60
CA LYS A 153 12.07 -11.93 -11.79
C LYS A 153 11.55 -10.83 -12.72
N LEU A 154 10.94 -9.77 -12.16
CA LEU A 154 10.40 -8.65 -12.95
C LEU A 154 11.40 -7.51 -13.18
N GLY A 155 12.56 -7.53 -12.49
CA GLY A 155 13.62 -6.54 -12.66
C GLY A 155 13.31 -5.16 -12.08
N LEU A 156 12.37 -5.07 -11.12
CA LEU A 156 12.05 -3.81 -10.46
C LEU A 156 13.10 -3.51 -9.37
N PRO A 157 13.61 -2.27 -9.25
CA PRO A 157 14.63 -1.95 -8.26
C PRO A 157 14.06 -1.95 -6.83
N VAL A 158 14.77 -2.57 -5.91
CA VAL A 158 14.53 -2.39 -4.46
C VAL A 158 15.09 -1.04 -4.06
N GLU A 159 14.21 -0.13 -3.63
CA GLU A 159 14.60 1.21 -3.17
C GLU A 159 15.21 1.16 -1.78
N SER A 160 14.50 0.52 -0.83
CA SER A 160 14.98 0.41 0.54
C SER A 160 14.35 -0.77 1.28
N ARG A 161 14.97 -1.10 2.41
CA ARG A 161 14.47 -2.05 3.40
C ARG A 161 14.54 -1.41 4.79
N GLN A 162 13.52 -1.66 5.59
CA GLN A 162 13.45 -1.23 6.97
C GLN A 162 13.08 -2.41 7.85
N THR A 163 13.64 -2.46 9.06
CA THR A 163 13.24 -3.43 10.08
C THR A 163 13.07 -2.68 11.39
N ASP A 164 11.87 -2.69 11.91
CA ASP A 164 11.51 -2.11 13.19
C ASP A 164 11.36 -3.23 14.20
N VAL A 165 12.01 -3.09 15.35
CA VAL A 165 11.98 -4.06 16.44
C VAL A 165 11.62 -3.37 17.73
N GLU A 166 10.53 -3.78 18.35
CA GLU A 166 10.19 -3.37 19.71
C GLU A 166 10.78 -4.34 20.72
N VAL A 167 11.48 -3.80 21.71
CA VAL A 167 12.11 -4.59 22.78
C VAL A 167 11.63 -4.12 24.14
N LYS A 168 11.40 -5.08 25.03
CA LYS A 168 11.15 -4.85 26.44
C LYS A 168 12.47 -4.98 27.21
N VAL A 169 12.84 -3.96 27.95
CA VAL A 169 13.98 -3.97 28.85
C VAL A 169 13.47 -4.02 30.28
N ALA A 170 13.92 -5.01 31.05
CA ALA A 170 13.61 -5.10 32.48
C ALA A 170 14.87 -4.79 33.29
N MET A 171 14.74 -3.87 34.21
CA MET A 171 15.80 -3.52 35.17
C MET A 171 15.34 -3.89 36.57
N GLU A 172 16.18 -4.65 37.26
CA GLU A 172 15.99 -4.99 38.68
C GLU A 172 16.91 -4.14 39.52
N SER A 173 16.42 -3.65 40.63
CA SER A 173 17.23 -3.02 41.65
C SER A 173 16.88 -3.59 43.04
N PHE A 174 17.85 -3.77 43.88
CA PHE A 174 17.59 -3.97 45.27
C PHE A 174 18.60 -3.18 46.14
N THR A 175 18.14 -2.81 47.32
CA THR A 175 18.94 -2.13 48.32
C THR A 175 19.01 -3.02 49.55
N SER A 176 20.19 -3.23 50.08
CA SER A 176 20.41 -4.01 51.30
C SER A 176 21.49 -3.36 52.19
N ASP A 177 21.24 -3.26 53.46
CA ASP A 177 22.22 -2.76 54.42
C ASP A 177 23.48 -3.62 54.46
N LYS A 178 23.34 -4.91 54.12
CA LYS A 178 24.44 -5.87 54.10
C LYS A 178 25.20 -5.91 52.78
N TYR A 179 24.47 -5.77 51.65
CA TYR A 179 25.02 -5.99 50.29
C TYR A 179 25.03 -4.74 49.41
N GLY A 180 24.57 -3.61 49.94
CA GLY A 180 24.52 -2.34 49.21
C GLY A 180 23.36 -2.26 48.22
N VAL A 181 23.52 -1.39 47.20
CA VAL A 181 22.55 -1.18 46.12
C VAL A 181 23.07 -1.88 44.89
N ILE A 182 22.27 -2.76 44.32
CA ILE A 182 22.59 -3.49 43.09
C ILE A 182 21.53 -3.20 42.03
N TYR A 183 22.00 -2.89 40.82
CA TYR A 183 21.17 -2.74 39.61
C TYR A 183 21.58 -3.83 38.63
N LYS A 184 20.58 -4.52 38.06
CA LYS A 184 20.78 -5.56 37.05
C LYS A 184 19.79 -5.37 35.91
N THR A 185 20.32 -5.29 34.71
CA THR A 185 19.49 -5.30 33.49
C THR A 185 19.39 -6.74 32.99
N ARG A 186 18.18 -7.19 32.72
CA ARG A 186 17.93 -8.45 32.02
C ARG A 186 18.19 -8.28 30.52
N PRO A 187 18.50 -9.34 29.78
CA PRO A 187 18.56 -9.30 28.33
C PRO A 187 17.24 -8.74 27.75
N PRO A 188 17.30 -7.89 26.71
CA PRO A 188 16.09 -7.39 26.05
C PRO A 188 15.26 -8.53 25.47
N GLU A 189 13.95 -8.45 25.64
CA GLU A 189 12.98 -9.37 25.06
C GLU A 189 12.31 -8.70 23.86
N THR A 190 12.35 -9.35 22.69
CA THR A 190 11.69 -8.84 21.49
C THR A 190 10.16 -8.98 21.63
N MET A 191 9.44 -7.86 21.58
CA MET A 191 7.99 -7.80 21.76
C MET A 191 7.23 -7.70 20.44
N GLY A 192 7.86 -7.21 19.40
CA GLY A 192 7.25 -7.03 18.09
C GLY A 192 8.30 -6.80 17.00
N GLY A 193 7.88 -6.96 15.75
CA GLY A 193 8.76 -6.71 14.62
C GLY A 193 8.04 -6.60 13.31
N LEU A 194 8.39 -5.56 12.55
CA LEU A 194 7.89 -5.29 11.23
C LEU A 194 9.07 -5.14 10.27
N ARG A 195 9.07 -5.93 9.20
CA ARG A 195 9.97 -5.74 8.05
C ARG A 195 9.20 -5.07 6.93
N VAL A 196 9.84 -4.09 6.33
CA VAL A 196 9.28 -3.37 5.19
C VAL A 196 10.28 -3.40 4.05
N SER A 197 9.82 -3.75 2.85
CA SER A 197 10.59 -3.68 1.62
C SER A 197 9.87 -2.78 0.63
N PHE A 198 10.57 -1.79 0.10
CA PHE A 198 10.07 -0.87 -0.92
C PHE A 198 10.67 -1.23 -2.27
N ILE A 199 9.82 -1.45 -3.26
CA ILE A 199 10.20 -1.80 -4.64
C ILE A 199 9.62 -0.74 -5.57
N THR A 200 10.49 -0.03 -6.29
CA THR A 200 10.11 1.08 -7.17
C THR A 200 9.45 0.60 -8.45
N ILE A 201 8.38 1.27 -8.86
CA ILE A 201 7.71 1.09 -10.14
C ILE A 201 7.20 2.44 -10.68
N GLY A 202 7.90 2.99 -11.68
CA GLY A 202 7.61 4.35 -12.17
C GLY A 202 7.87 5.39 -11.07
N ASP A 203 6.88 6.23 -10.78
CA ASP A 203 6.93 7.24 -9.72
C ASP A 203 6.29 6.80 -8.40
N THR A 204 5.99 5.51 -8.23
CA THR A 204 5.38 4.91 -7.03
C THR A 204 6.18 3.69 -6.55
N GLU A 205 5.80 3.15 -5.42
CA GLU A 205 6.46 2.01 -4.81
C GLU A 205 5.45 0.95 -4.37
N LEU A 206 5.89 -0.31 -4.36
CA LEU A 206 5.23 -1.42 -3.70
C LEU A 206 5.86 -1.56 -2.32
N GLU A 207 5.07 -1.36 -1.27
CA GLU A 207 5.51 -1.48 0.12
C GLU A 207 5.06 -2.83 0.68
N PHE A 208 5.97 -3.78 0.82
CA PHE A 208 5.70 -5.08 1.42
C PHE A 208 5.94 -5.04 2.92
N LEU A 209 4.89 -5.31 3.70
CA LEU A 209 4.85 -5.25 5.15
C LEU A 209 4.74 -6.66 5.72
N GLU A 210 5.80 -7.14 6.38
CA GLU A 210 5.89 -8.47 6.98
C GLU A 210 6.02 -8.38 8.50
N ASN A 211 5.07 -9.00 9.22
CA ASN A 211 5.26 -9.30 10.64
C ASN A 211 6.20 -10.51 10.79
N PHE A 212 7.43 -10.31 11.22
CA PHE A 212 8.39 -11.40 11.43
C PHE A 212 8.37 -11.98 12.85
N ASN A 213 7.58 -11.40 13.75
CA ASN A 213 7.42 -11.94 15.13
C ASN A 213 5.93 -12.20 15.39
N ASN A 214 5.44 -13.32 14.86
CA ASN A 214 4.06 -13.76 15.00
C ASN A 214 3.76 -14.55 16.30
N GLN A 215 4.75 -14.77 17.18
CA GLN A 215 4.56 -15.49 18.45
C GLN A 215 3.83 -14.64 19.51
N HIS A 216 3.92 -13.33 19.42
CA HIS A 216 3.13 -12.43 20.24
C HIS A 216 1.86 -12.10 19.47
N SER A 217 0.77 -12.75 19.86
CA SER A 217 -0.55 -12.51 19.28
C SER A 217 -0.84 -11.01 19.21
N ALA A 218 -1.46 -10.64 18.12
CA ALA A 218 -1.81 -9.29 17.75
C ALA A 218 -2.80 -8.63 18.74
N GLU A 219 -2.39 -8.37 19.96
CA GLU A 219 -2.99 -7.32 20.74
C GLU A 219 -2.64 -5.98 20.07
N ILE A 220 -3.58 -5.46 19.32
CA ILE A 220 -3.46 -4.12 18.80
C ILE A 220 -3.44 -3.19 20.00
N ALA A 221 -2.35 -2.44 20.16
CA ALA A 221 -2.27 -1.38 21.14
C ALA A 221 -3.16 -0.21 20.64
N HIS A 222 -4.47 -0.32 20.87
CA HIS A 222 -5.39 0.77 20.58
C HIS A 222 -4.97 2.01 21.36
N GLY A 223 -4.96 3.16 20.69
CA GLY A 223 -4.70 4.44 21.32
C GLY A 223 -3.23 4.86 21.41
N THR A 224 -2.31 4.09 20.85
CA THR A 224 -0.90 4.52 20.72
C THR A 224 -0.52 4.54 19.25
N PRO A 225 -0.92 5.57 18.49
CA PRO A 225 -0.60 5.68 17.06
C PRO A 225 0.91 5.68 16.83
N GLY A 226 1.35 5.06 15.76
CA GLY A 226 2.74 5.12 15.30
C GLY A 226 3.72 4.20 16.01
N ASN A 227 3.27 3.22 16.77
CA ASN A 227 4.18 2.19 17.23
C ASN A 227 4.17 0.96 16.30
N THR A 228 5.30 0.30 16.20
CA THR A 228 5.50 -0.91 15.40
C THR A 228 4.49 -2.02 15.74
N LYS A 229 4.10 -2.13 17.00
CA LYS A 229 3.14 -3.13 17.47
C LYS A 229 1.75 -2.93 16.87
N GLN A 230 1.30 -1.68 16.71
CA GLN A 230 0.01 -1.38 16.08
C GLN A 230 0.00 -1.78 14.61
N ASP A 231 1.01 -1.37 13.86
CA ASP A 231 1.13 -1.66 12.43
C ASP A 231 1.30 -3.16 12.20
N GLN A 232 2.14 -3.82 13.01
CA GLN A 232 2.31 -5.27 13.03
C GLN A 232 0.98 -6.02 13.27
N GLY A 233 0.19 -5.56 14.23
CA GLY A 233 -1.12 -6.15 14.54
C GLY A 233 -2.12 -6.00 13.40
N ALA A 234 -2.14 -4.88 12.70
CA ALA A 234 -3.01 -4.65 11.54
C ALA A 234 -2.64 -5.59 10.37
N ILE A 235 -1.35 -5.74 10.07
CA ILE A 235 -0.85 -6.65 9.03
C ILE A 235 -1.17 -8.11 9.38
N THR A 236 -0.93 -8.54 10.63
CA THR A 236 -1.25 -9.90 11.08
C THR A 236 -2.73 -10.20 10.88
N LYS A 237 -3.63 -9.34 11.37
CA LYS A 237 -5.08 -9.52 11.19
C LYS A 237 -5.51 -9.59 9.73
N TYR A 238 -4.87 -8.80 8.88
CA TYR A 238 -5.18 -8.84 7.46
C TYR A 238 -4.75 -10.18 6.85
N VAL A 239 -3.51 -10.62 7.10
CA VAL A 239 -2.97 -11.87 6.56
C VAL A 239 -3.75 -13.08 7.07
N ASP A 240 -4.09 -13.13 8.37
CA ASP A 240 -4.86 -14.22 8.95
C ASP A 240 -6.25 -14.35 8.33
N LYS A 241 -6.87 -13.23 8.00
CA LYS A 241 -8.24 -13.21 7.46
C LYS A 241 -8.31 -13.40 5.94
N TYR A 242 -7.37 -12.84 5.21
CA TYR A 242 -7.44 -12.72 3.75
C TYR A 242 -6.25 -13.36 3.01
N GLY A 243 -5.23 -13.81 3.74
CA GLY A 243 -3.93 -14.13 3.17
C GLY A 243 -3.12 -12.86 2.83
N PRO A 244 -1.88 -13.01 2.33
CA PRO A 244 -1.10 -11.88 1.84
C PRO A 244 -1.81 -11.20 0.67
N GLY A 245 -1.62 -9.88 0.51
CA GLY A 245 -2.25 -9.15 -0.59
C GLY A 245 -2.32 -7.64 -0.39
N LEU A 246 -2.96 -6.98 -1.35
CA LEU A 246 -3.12 -5.53 -1.42
C LEU A 246 -3.92 -5.01 -0.23
N HIS A 247 -3.36 -4.05 0.52
CA HIS A 247 -3.89 -3.59 1.80
C HIS A 247 -4.36 -2.14 1.76
N HIS A 248 -3.51 -1.20 1.33
CA HIS A 248 -3.84 0.23 1.35
C HIS A 248 -3.17 1.01 0.21
N LEU A 249 -3.60 2.25 0.04
CA LEU A 249 -3.04 3.24 -0.87
C LEU A 249 -2.46 4.40 -0.07
N ALA A 250 -1.30 4.88 -0.49
CA ALA A 250 -0.63 6.03 0.10
C ALA A 250 -0.46 7.15 -0.93
N PHE A 251 -0.92 8.36 -0.60
CA PHE A 251 -0.79 9.54 -1.44
C PHE A 251 0.27 10.46 -0.87
N LYS A 252 1.28 10.81 -1.67
CA LYS A 252 2.25 11.81 -1.27
C LYS A 252 1.60 13.19 -1.23
N THR A 253 1.74 13.89 -0.11
CA THR A 253 1.25 15.24 0.11
C THR A 253 2.38 16.18 0.54
N PRO A 254 2.36 17.45 0.12
CA PRO A 254 3.36 18.41 0.55
C PRO A 254 3.18 18.90 2.01
N ASP A 255 1.96 18.78 2.57
CA ASP A 255 1.63 19.15 3.95
C ASP A 255 0.50 18.24 4.45
N ILE A 256 0.89 17.29 5.31
CA ILE A 256 -0.04 16.28 5.80
C ILE A 256 -1.07 16.88 6.76
N ASN A 257 -0.66 17.79 7.64
CA ASN A 257 -1.58 18.35 8.62
C ASN A 257 -2.61 19.28 7.97
N GLN A 258 -2.21 20.04 6.95
CA GLN A 258 -3.14 20.85 6.16
C GLN A 258 -4.12 19.94 5.40
N THR A 259 -3.65 18.82 4.83
CA THR A 259 -4.47 17.86 4.09
C THR A 259 -5.47 17.17 5.01
N LEU A 260 -5.04 16.66 6.18
CA LEU A 260 -5.94 16.02 7.15
C LEU A 260 -7.00 17.00 7.67
N MET A 261 -6.59 18.21 8.07
CA MET A 261 -7.53 19.26 8.50
C MET A 261 -8.53 19.63 7.39
N HIS A 262 -8.08 19.67 6.14
CA HIS A 262 -8.98 19.93 5.00
C HIS A 262 -10.02 18.82 4.85
N LEU A 263 -9.63 17.55 4.97
CA LEU A 263 -10.54 16.41 4.88
C LEU A 263 -11.53 16.36 6.04
N GLU A 264 -11.09 16.66 7.26
CA GLU A 264 -11.98 16.73 8.42
C GLU A 264 -13.08 17.79 8.24
N LYS A 265 -12.74 18.97 7.69
CA LYS A 265 -13.70 20.02 7.33
C LYS A 265 -14.72 19.62 6.25
N HIS A 266 -14.45 18.53 5.50
CA HIS A 266 -15.35 17.98 4.51
C HIS A 266 -16.03 16.68 4.99
N ASP A 267 -16.09 16.47 6.32
CA ASP A 267 -16.77 15.36 7.01
C ASP A 267 -16.15 13.98 6.75
N PHE A 268 -14.88 13.90 6.37
CA PHE A 268 -14.19 12.62 6.34
C PHE A 268 -13.77 12.22 7.75
N LYS A 269 -14.12 10.99 8.13
CA LYS A 269 -13.62 10.41 9.38
C LYS A 269 -12.15 10.05 9.21
N LEU A 270 -11.33 10.55 10.09
CA LEU A 270 -9.90 10.26 10.13
C LEU A 270 -9.61 9.20 11.20
N ILE A 271 -8.58 8.37 10.97
CA ILE A 271 -7.95 7.54 12.01
C ILE A 271 -6.93 8.40 12.75
N ASP A 272 -6.14 9.18 11.98
CA ASP A 272 -5.14 10.10 12.52
C ASP A 272 -5.55 11.53 12.16
N SER A 273 -5.80 12.37 13.16
CA SER A 273 -6.18 13.79 12.97
C SER A 273 -4.97 14.68 12.71
N VAL A 274 -3.77 14.19 13.03
CA VAL A 274 -2.47 14.84 12.76
C VAL A 274 -1.49 13.80 12.25
N GLY A 275 -0.50 14.23 11.47
CA GLY A 275 0.54 13.35 10.97
C GLY A 275 1.33 12.69 12.12
N ARG A 276 1.51 11.39 12.03
CA ARG A 276 2.33 10.58 12.95
C ARG A 276 3.52 9.95 12.24
N GLU A 277 4.51 9.52 12.98
CA GLU A 277 5.67 8.84 12.41
C GLU A 277 5.29 7.55 11.67
N GLY A 278 5.88 7.37 10.49
CA GLY A 278 5.74 6.22 9.61
C GLY A 278 7.08 5.69 9.12
N SER A 279 7.04 4.78 8.15
CA SER A 279 8.24 4.23 7.54
C SER A 279 9.11 5.32 6.91
N ARG A 280 10.45 5.11 6.89
CA ARG A 280 11.44 6.01 6.27
C ARG A 280 11.38 7.45 6.79
N ARG A 281 11.09 7.61 8.09
CA ARG A 281 10.98 8.92 8.77
C ARG A 281 9.95 9.86 8.13
N SER A 282 8.91 9.31 7.53
CA SER A 282 7.79 10.08 7.00
C SER A 282 6.80 10.43 8.11
N LEU A 283 5.95 11.42 7.84
CA LEU A 283 4.68 11.58 8.56
C LEU A 283 3.58 10.90 7.76
N ILE A 284 2.71 10.14 8.45
CA ILE A 284 1.57 9.46 7.84
C ILE A 284 0.28 9.80 8.57
N GLY A 285 -0.85 9.72 7.86
CA GLY A 285 -2.17 9.91 8.45
C GLY A 285 -3.26 9.23 7.64
N PHE A 286 -4.07 8.39 8.30
CA PHE A 286 -5.07 7.54 7.68
C PHE A 286 -6.47 8.14 7.69
N ILE A 287 -7.19 7.97 6.57
CA ILE A 287 -8.65 8.13 6.52
C ILE A 287 -9.30 6.82 6.96
N HIS A 288 -10.37 6.92 7.77
CA HIS A 288 -11.13 5.75 8.16
C HIS A 288 -11.86 5.14 6.94
N PRO A 289 -11.76 3.83 6.67
CA PRO A 289 -12.32 3.20 5.47
C PRO A 289 -13.84 3.35 5.31
N SER A 290 -14.57 3.64 6.39
CA SER A 290 -16.01 3.92 6.29
C SER A 290 -16.33 5.19 5.48
N SER A 291 -15.40 6.13 5.37
CA SER A 291 -15.56 7.37 4.59
C SER A 291 -15.11 7.24 3.13
N THR A 292 -14.54 6.09 2.75
CA THR A 292 -13.97 5.83 1.42
C THR A 292 -14.56 4.59 0.74
N GLY A 293 -15.77 4.19 1.18
CA GLY A 293 -16.45 3.00 0.64
C GLY A 293 -15.70 1.68 0.88
N GLY A 294 -14.81 1.62 1.89
CA GLY A 294 -14.04 0.44 2.27
C GLY A 294 -12.61 0.41 1.75
N VAL A 295 -12.15 1.43 1.07
CA VAL A 295 -10.74 1.57 0.62
C VAL A 295 -9.92 2.21 1.72
N LEU A 296 -8.85 1.56 2.17
CA LEU A 296 -7.93 2.14 3.15
C LEU A 296 -6.95 3.07 2.44
N ILE A 297 -6.97 4.34 2.82
CA ILE A 297 -6.13 5.38 2.21
C ILE A 297 -5.42 6.15 3.31
N HIS A 298 -4.15 6.48 3.10
CA HIS A 298 -3.41 7.41 3.93
C HIS A 298 -2.62 8.43 3.10
N PHE A 299 -2.16 9.47 3.78
CA PHE A 299 -1.27 10.47 3.22
C PHE A 299 0.13 10.30 3.78
N VAL A 300 1.12 10.67 2.99
CA VAL A 300 2.54 10.61 3.36
C VAL A 300 3.18 11.96 3.05
N GLU A 301 3.81 12.56 4.06
CA GLU A 301 4.69 13.69 3.89
C GLU A 301 6.12 13.25 4.17
N ARG A 302 7.01 13.47 3.21
CA ARG A 302 8.42 13.14 3.32
C ARG A 302 9.23 14.02 2.39
N GLU A 303 10.31 14.58 2.93
CA GLU A 303 11.33 15.23 2.12
C GLU A 303 12.12 14.19 1.34
N GLU A 304 12.28 14.40 0.05
CA GLU A 304 13.16 13.61 -0.78
C GLU A 304 14.52 14.28 -0.86
N ILE A 305 15.58 13.51 -0.57
CA ILE A 305 16.93 13.99 -0.81
C ILE A 305 17.14 13.99 -2.33
N THR A 306 17.00 15.14 -2.94
CA THR A 306 17.45 15.33 -4.32
C THR A 306 18.98 15.40 -4.27
N ASN A 307 19.64 14.30 -4.66
CA ASN A 307 21.07 14.37 -4.98
C ASN A 307 21.21 15.35 -6.15
N ALA A 308 21.73 16.55 -5.83
CA ALA A 308 22.08 17.57 -6.82
C ALA A 308 23.27 17.13 -7.68
#